data_1b7fbb11c03ae5099d5cd830e901aaa0
#
_entry.id   1b7fbb11c03ae5099d5cd830e901aaa0
#
_cell.length_a   1.000
_cell.length_b   1.000
_cell.length_c   1.000
_cell.angle_alpha   90.00
_cell.angle_beta   90.00
_cell.angle_gamma   90.00
#
_symmetry.space_group_name_H-M   'P 1'
#
loop_
_entity.id
_entity.type
_entity.pdbx_description
1 polymer ?
#
loop_
_entity_poly.entity_id
_entity_poly.type
_entity_poly.pdbx_seq_one_letter_code
_entity_poly.pdbx_strand_id
1 'polypeptide(L)'
;MAHKHPEEDIYREFLIAVVQHNEAVANRLGLQPADVAAVILLEMRGPLSVGAIAEELGLPSASTTRLIDRLEKAGYVRRVRGERDRRTVTVELLEDGLGDYEATRDSARRHLDAIGAHYTPEQIPLLLGLLTHIGHAYRTATRELRQASS
;
A
#
# COMPACT_ATOMS: atom_id res chain seq x y z
N MET A 1 -16.34 -30.95 -4.18
CA MET A 1 -15.00 -31.42 -3.82
C MET A 1 -14.68 -30.93 -2.43
N ALA A 2 -14.45 -31.78 -1.46
CA ALA A 2 -14.01 -31.37 -0.14
C ALA A 2 -12.59 -30.79 -0.27
N HIS A 3 -12.40 -29.53 0.11
CA HIS A 3 -11.08 -28.90 0.13
C HIS A 3 -10.19 -29.65 1.13
N LYS A 4 -9.03 -30.09 0.64
CA LYS A 4 -8.12 -30.97 1.37
C LYS A 4 -7.31 -30.27 2.48
N HIS A 5 -7.37 -28.89 2.50
CA HIS A 5 -6.58 -28.02 3.38
C HIS A 5 -7.40 -26.81 3.84
N PRO A 6 -8.15 -26.89 4.95
CA PRO A 6 -8.95 -25.78 5.47
C PRO A 6 -8.15 -24.50 5.73
N GLU A 7 -6.88 -24.63 6.13
CA GLU A 7 -5.97 -23.51 6.37
C GLU A 7 -5.65 -22.72 5.10
N GLU A 8 -5.61 -23.38 3.92
CA GLU A 8 -5.43 -22.70 2.65
C GLU A 8 -6.65 -21.89 2.27
N ASP A 9 -7.85 -22.35 2.60
CA ASP A 9 -9.08 -21.64 2.29
C ASP A 9 -9.21 -20.39 3.17
N ILE A 10 -8.88 -20.47 4.45
CA ILE A 10 -8.86 -19.30 5.36
C ILE A 10 -7.92 -18.21 4.79
N TYR A 11 -6.75 -18.60 4.33
CA TYR A 11 -5.80 -17.67 3.75
C TYR A 11 -6.31 -17.04 2.43
N ARG A 12 -6.93 -17.84 1.56
CA ARG A 12 -7.53 -17.36 0.31
C ARG A 12 -8.69 -16.40 0.56
N GLU A 13 -9.56 -16.69 1.51
CA GLU A 13 -10.64 -15.81 1.93
C GLU A 13 -10.10 -14.47 2.47
N PHE A 14 -9.04 -14.51 3.27
CA PHE A 14 -8.36 -13.30 3.72
C PHE A 14 -7.83 -12.47 2.53
N LEU A 15 -7.18 -13.09 1.54
CA LEU A 15 -6.70 -12.39 0.36
C LEU A 15 -7.83 -11.74 -0.45
N ILE A 16 -8.96 -12.43 -0.61
CA ILE A 16 -10.14 -11.90 -1.27
C ILE A 16 -10.66 -10.66 -0.51
N ALA A 17 -10.77 -10.74 0.81
CA ALA A 17 -11.22 -9.62 1.63
C ALA A 17 -10.29 -8.40 1.52
N VAL A 18 -8.96 -8.61 1.48
CA VAL A 18 -7.97 -7.54 1.30
C VAL A 18 -8.13 -6.88 -0.08
N VAL A 19 -8.28 -7.67 -1.15
CA VAL A 19 -8.49 -7.13 -2.50
C VAL A 19 -9.78 -6.33 -2.56
N GLN A 20 -10.90 -6.86 -2.05
CA GLN A 20 -12.18 -6.17 -2.02
C GLN A 20 -12.11 -4.85 -1.24
N HIS A 21 -11.42 -4.84 -0.10
CA HIS A 21 -11.25 -3.63 0.70
C HIS A 21 -10.42 -2.58 -0.05
N ASN A 22 -9.30 -2.98 -0.65
CA ASN A 22 -8.45 -2.05 -1.41
C ASN A 22 -9.18 -1.44 -2.61
N GLU A 23 -9.98 -2.23 -3.33
CA GLU A 23 -10.84 -1.73 -4.40
C GLU A 23 -11.91 -0.75 -3.89
N ALA A 24 -12.55 -1.07 -2.77
CA ALA A 24 -13.57 -0.19 -2.18
C ALA A 24 -12.96 1.16 -1.73
N VAL A 25 -11.76 1.14 -1.13
CA VAL A 25 -11.01 2.35 -0.76
C VAL A 25 -10.68 3.17 -2.00
N ALA A 26 -10.09 2.55 -3.02
CA ALA A 26 -9.72 3.24 -4.25
C ALA A 26 -10.94 3.87 -4.93
N ASN A 27 -12.03 3.13 -5.06
CA ASN A 27 -13.29 3.63 -5.62
C ASN A 27 -13.87 4.80 -4.82
N ARG A 28 -13.86 4.72 -3.50
CA ARG A 28 -14.33 5.80 -2.61
C ARG A 28 -13.55 7.09 -2.82
N LEU A 29 -12.24 6.98 -3.09
CA LEU A 29 -11.34 8.12 -3.27
C LEU A 29 -11.25 8.60 -4.73
N GLY A 30 -11.89 7.91 -5.67
CA GLY A 30 -11.74 8.19 -7.11
C GLY A 30 -10.33 7.89 -7.63
N LEU A 31 -9.64 6.94 -7.01
CA LEU A 31 -8.26 6.53 -7.28
C LEU A 31 -8.21 5.09 -7.82
N GLN A 32 -7.01 4.67 -8.24
CA GLN A 32 -6.70 3.27 -8.49
C GLN A 32 -6.03 2.64 -7.26
N PRO A 33 -6.09 1.32 -7.06
CA PRO A 33 -5.42 0.66 -5.92
C PRO A 33 -3.93 0.97 -5.81
N ALA A 34 -3.23 1.07 -6.94
CA ALA A 34 -1.80 1.44 -6.96
C ALA A 34 -1.57 2.89 -6.49
N ASP A 35 -2.51 3.81 -6.74
CA ASP A 35 -2.45 5.20 -6.26
C ASP A 35 -2.56 5.23 -4.73
N VAL A 36 -3.49 4.45 -4.16
CA VAL A 36 -3.65 4.30 -2.70
C VAL A 36 -2.38 3.71 -2.07
N ALA A 37 -1.78 2.70 -2.70
CA ALA A 37 -0.51 2.13 -2.23
C ALA A 37 0.62 3.17 -2.21
N ALA A 38 0.68 4.09 -3.18
CA ALA A 38 1.66 5.17 -3.18
C ALA A 38 1.42 6.19 -2.05
N VAL A 39 0.16 6.52 -1.75
CA VAL A 39 -0.19 7.39 -0.60
C VAL A 39 0.28 6.75 0.70
N ILE A 40 -0.03 5.46 0.93
CA ILE A 40 0.43 4.70 2.10
C ILE A 40 1.95 4.68 2.20
N LEU A 41 2.65 4.46 1.07
CA LEU A 41 4.11 4.44 1.03
C LEU A 41 4.70 5.79 1.46
N LEU A 42 4.17 6.89 0.92
CA LEU A 42 4.62 8.24 1.25
C LEU A 42 4.29 8.62 2.72
N GLU A 43 3.16 8.16 3.25
CA GLU A 43 2.82 8.32 4.67
C GLU A 43 3.84 7.61 5.57
N MET A 44 4.26 6.41 5.20
CA MET A 44 5.19 5.60 5.99
C MET A 44 6.65 6.05 5.89
N ARG A 45 7.07 6.54 4.73
CA ARG A 45 8.48 6.82 4.41
C ARG A 45 8.83 8.30 4.32
N GLY A 46 7.81 9.18 4.26
CA GLY A 46 7.99 10.59 3.93
C GLY A 46 8.24 10.82 2.43
N PRO A 47 8.76 12.00 2.06
CA PRO A 47 9.01 12.36 0.66
C PRO A 47 9.98 11.41 -0.04
N LEU A 48 9.62 10.94 -1.24
CA LEU A 48 10.41 10.02 -2.06
C LEU A 48 10.54 10.52 -3.50
N SER A 49 11.62 10.14 -4.19
CA SER A 49 11.72 10.35 -5.63
C SER A 49 10.76 9.42 -6.38
N VAL A 50 10.36 9.80 -7.60
CA VAL A 50 9.53 8.94 -8.46
C VAL A 50 10.18 7.58 -8.70
N GLY A 51 11.51 7.54 -8.84
CA GLY A 51 12.28 6.31 -8.99
C GLY A 51 12.20 5.41 -7.74
N ALA A 52 12.32 5.98 -6.54
CA ALA A 52 12.17 5.23 -5.30
C ALA A 52 10.74 4.68 -5.11
N ILE A 53 9.72 5.46 -5.47
CA ILE A 53 8.33 4.99 -5.46
C ILE A 53 8.14 3.83 -6.45
N ALA A 54 8.72 3.93 -7.65
CA ALA A 54 8.68 2.87 -8.66
C ALA A 54 9.30 1.57 -8.14
N GLU A 55 10.45 1.66 -7.50
CA GLU A 55 11.16 0.52 -6.91
C GLU A 55 10.36 -0.12 -5.78
N GLU A 56 9.89 0.66 -4.81
CA GLU A 56 9.13 0.16 -3.65
C GLU A 56 7.80 -0.48 -4.06
N LEU A 57 7.07 0.12 -5.00
CA LEU A 57 5.81 -0.44 -5.52
C LEU A 57 6.05 -1.50 -6.60
N GLY A 58 7.30 -1.59 -7.09
CA GLY A 58 7.67 -2.47 -8.16
C GLY A 58 6.94 -2.19 -9.47
N LEU A 59 6.75 -0.95 -9.82
CA LEU A 59 6.08 -0.51 -11.04
C LEU A 59 7.10 -0.03 -12.07
N PRO A 60 6.80 -0.13 -13.39
CA PRO A 60 7.60 0.52 -14.41
C PRO A 60 7.61 2.05 -14.21
N SER A 61 8.74 2.71 -14.51
CA SER A 61 8.91 4.16 -14.33
C SER A 61 7.81 4.97 -15.03
N ALA A 62 7.42 4.62 -16.26
CA ALA A 62 6.36 5.30 -16.99
C ALA A 62 4.98 5.17 -16.32
N SER A 63 4.69 4.01 -15.74
CA SER A 63 3.46 3.78 -14.98
C SER A 63 3.45 4.58 -13.69
N THR A 64 4.59 4.64 -12.99
CA THR A 64 4.75 5.42 -11.76
C THR A 64 4.61 6.91 -12.03
N THR A 65 5.20 7.42 -13.11
CA THR A 65 5.03 8.83 -13.49
C THR A 65 3.55 9.19 -13.68
N ARG A 66 2.79 8.36 -14.42
CA ARG A 66 1.34 8.56 -14.62
C ARG A 66 0.54 8.45 -13.32
N LEU A 67 0.94 7.56 -12.42
CA LEU A 67 0.36 7.42 -11.09
C LEU A 67 0.55 8.72 -10.29
N ILE A 68 1.75 9.27 -10.26
CA ILE A 68 2.04 10.52 -9.56
C ILE A 68 1.30 11.71 -10.20
N ASP A 69 1.19 11.75 -11.53
CA ASP A 69 0.41 12.79 -12.22
C ASP A 69 -1.08 12.75 -11.82
N ARG A 70 -1.68 11.55 -11.68
CA ARG A 70 -3.06 11.41 -11.18
C ARG A 70 -3.20 11.87 -9.74
N LEU A 71 -2.29 11.47 -8.85
CA LEU A 71 -2.30 11.89 -7.45
C LEU A 71 -2.10 13.40 -7.28
N GLU A 72 -1.23 14.00 -8.09
CA GLU A 72 -1.01 15.45 -8.09
C GLU A 72 -2.27 16.21 -8.59
N LYS A 73 -2.87 15.73 -9.68
CA LYS A 73 -4.13 16.27 -10.20
C LYS A 73 -5.30 16.15 -9.21
N ALA A 74 -5.32 15.05 -8.44
CA ALA A 74 -6.33 14.80 -7.42
C ALA A 74 -6.05 15.54 -6.08
N GLY A 75 -4.91 16.23 -5.96
CA GLY A 75 -4.57 17.02 -4.78
C GLY A 75 -4.00 16.23 -3.60
N TYR A 76 -3.55 14.98 -3.82
CA TYR A 76 -2.96 14.15 -2.76
C TYR A 76 -1.46 14.40 -2.57
N VAL A 77 -0.76 14.76 -3.63
CA VAL A 77 0.70 14.94 -3.61
C VAL A 77 1.12 16.17 -4.38
N ARG A 78 2.35 16.60 -4.15
CA ARG A 78 3.06 17.58 -5.01
C ARG A 78 4.49 17.13 -5.26
N ARG A 79 5.06 17.61 -6.38
CA ARG A 79 6.48 17.49 -6.67
C ARG A 79 7.23 18.68 -6.09
N VAL A 80 8.30 18.42 -5.34
CA VAL A 80 9.15 19.44 -4.74
C VAL A 80 10.57 19.28 -5.27
N ARG A 81 11.16 20.37 -5.72
CA ARG A 81 12.58 20.40 -6.13
C ARG A 81 13.45 20.61 -4.90
N GLY A 82 14.54 19.86 -4.81
CA GLY A 82 15.49 20.00 -3.72
C GLY A 82 16.11 21.42 -3.70
N GLU A 83 16.20 22.01 -2.52
CA GLU A 83 16.80 23.34 -2.32
C GLU A 83 18.31 23.34 -2.62
N ARG A 84 19.02 22.26 -2.25
CA ARG A 84 20.47 22.11 -2.44
C ARG A 84 20.86 21.55 -3.82
N ASP A 85 20.03 20.67 -4.38
CA ASP A 85 20.20 20.13 -5.72
C ASP A 85 18.86 20.17 -6.47
N ARG A 86 18.73 21.14 -7.39
CA ARG A 86 17.54 21.33 -8.23
C ARG A 86 17.26 20.17 -9.20
N ARG A 87 18.20 19.22 -9.34
CA ARG A 87 18.03 18.01 -10.15
C ARG A 87 17.22 16.96 -9.39
N THR A 88 17.20 17.04 -8.06
CA THR A 88 16.44 16.12 -7.21
C THR A 88 14.99 16.60 -7.13
N VAL A 89 14.06 15.77 -7.59
CA VAL A 89 12.63 15.99 -7.47
C VAL A 89 12.06 14.90 -6.56
N THR A 90 11.44 15.30 -5.47
CA THR A 90 10.71 14.41 -4.56
C THR A 90 9.22 14.64 -4.66
N VAL A 91 8.46 13.60 -4.33
CA VAL A 91 7.01 13.62 -4.20
C VAL A 91 6.68 13.59 -2.72
N GLU A 92 5.86 14.50 -2.26
CA GLU A 92 5.39 14.56 -0.87
C GLU A 92 3.87 14.65 -0.80
N LEU A 93 3.30 14.19 0.31
CA LEU A 93 1.88 14.30 0.58
C LEU A 93 1.46 15.73 0.85
N LEU A 94 0.24 16.08 0.43
CA LEU A 94 -0.45 17.32 0.79
C LEU A 94 -1.43 17.00 1.92
N GLU A 95 -1.19 17.49 3.12
CA GLU A 95 -2.04 17.24 4.31
C GLU A 95 -3.49 17.63 4.06
N ASP A 96 -3.72 18.77 3.40
CA ASP A 96 -5.07 19.26 3.08
C ASP A 96 -5.85 18.35 2.11
N GLY A 97 -5.15 17.49 1.34
CA GLY A 97 -5.75 16.54 0.40
C GLY A 97 -6.14 15.20 1.00
N LEU A 98 -5.74 14.92 2.23
CA LEU A 98 -5.85 13.58 2.83
C LEU A 98 -7.16 13.30 3.57
N GLY A 99 -8.06 14.29 3.74
CA GLY A 99 -9.23 14.15 4.60
C GLY A 99 -10.11 12.93 4.29
N ASP A 100 -10.42 12.68 3.02
CA ASP A 100 -11.21 11.51 2.60
C ASP A 100 -10.45 10.20 2.79
N TYR A 101 -9.13 10.20 2.55
CA TYR A 101 -8.26 9.07 2.78
C TYR A 101 -8.19 8.73 4.27
N GLU A 102 -8.00 9.72 5.14
CA GLU A 102 -7.97 9.53 6.59
C GLU A 102 -9.30 8.96 7.12
N ALA A 103 -10.43 9.48 6.66
CA ALA A 103 -11.75 8.96 7.02
C ALA A 103 -11.93 7.49 6.62
N THR A 104 -11.39 7.10 5.45
CA THR A 104 -11.42 5.72 4.97
C THR A 104 -10.52 4.83 5.82
N ARG A 105 -9.32 5.28 6.13
CA ARG A 105 -8.36 4.58 7.01
C ARG A 105 -8.92 4.37 8.41
N ASP A 106 -9.54 5.40 8.99
CA ASP A 106 -10.13 5.32 10.33
C ASP A 106 -11.29 4.32 10.40
N SER A 107 -12.05 4.17 9.31
CA SER A 107 -13.08 3.14 9.23
C SER A 107 -12.48 1.73 9.36
N ALA A 108 -11.46 1.42 8.56
CA ALA A 108 -10.77 0.14 8.63
C ALA A 108 -10.09 -0.07 10.00
N ARG A 109 -9.42 0.97 10.51
CA ARG A 109 -8.70 0.92 11.79
C ARG A 109 -9.60 0.50 12.94
N ARG A 110 -10.81 1.06 13.06
CA ARG A 110 -11.75 0.69 14.15
C ARG A 110 -12.05 -0.80 14.18
N HIS A 111 -12.20 -1.44 13.02
CA HIS A 111 -12.46 -2.88 12.93
C HIS A 111 -11.19 -3.71 13.20
N LEU A 112 -10.03 -3.23 12.73
CA LEU A 112 -8.74 -3.90 12.97
C LEU A 112 -8.31 -3.81 14.45
N ASP A 113 -8.53 -2.66 15.09
CA ASP A 113 -8.22 -2.49 16.51
C ASP A 113 -9.07 -3.44 17.40
N ALA A 114 -10.32 -3.72 17.00
CA ALA A 114 -11.16 -4.68 17.67
C ALA A 114 -10.61 -6.13 17.62
N ILE A 115 -9.82 -6.48 16.61
CA ILE A 115 -9.17 -7.79 16.52
C ILE A 115 -8.19 -7.98 17.68
N GLY A 116 -7.51 -6.92 18.10
CA GLY A 116 -6.56 -6.95 19.23
C GLY A 116 -7.18 -7.48 20.52
N ALA A 117 -8.49 -7.30 20.71
CA ALA A 117 -9.21 -7.82 21.89
C ALA A 117 -9.31 -9.37 21.95
N HIS A 118 -9.08 -10.03 20.82
CA HIS A 118 -9.09 -11.51 20.75
C HIS A 118 -7.75 -12.16 21.09
N TYR A 119 -6.70 -11.36 21.31
CA TYR A 119 -5.33 -11.84 21.51
C TYR A 119 -4.72 -11.24 22.76
N THR A 120 -3.83 -11.97 23.41
CA THR A 120 -3.08 -11.47 24.56
C THR A 120 -1.93 -10.54 24.09
N PRO A 121 -1.44 -9.63 24.96
CA PRO A 121 -0.31 -8.76 24.63
C PRO A 121 0.93 -9.53 24.15
N GLU A 122 1.16 -10.75 24.67
CA GLU A 122 2.28 -11.61 24.30
C GLU A 122 2.11 -12.21 22.89
N GLN A 123 0.87 -12.35 22.40
CA GLN A 123 0.58 -12.89 21.07
C GLN A 123 0.71 -11.82 19.96
N ILE A 124 0.51 -10.55 20.28
CA ILE A 124 0.55 -9.46 19.29
C ILE A 124 1.87 -9.40 18.51
N PRO A 125 3.07 -9.47 19.15
CA PRO A 125 4.33 -9.47 18.40
C PRO A 125 4.45 -10.62 17.42
N LEU A 126 3.92 -11.80 17.75
CA LEU A 126 3.92 -12.97 16.87
C LEU A 126 3.07 -12.73 15.62
N LEU A 127 1.87 -12.16 15.79
CA LEU A 127 0.98 -11.83 14.68
C LEU A 127 1.58 -10.76 13.75
N LEU A 128 2.19 -9.73 14.31
CA LEU A 128 2.89 -8.69 13.53
C LEU A 128 4.09 -9.28 12.78
N GLY A 129 4.83 -10.21 13.42
CA GLY A 129 5.91 -10.97 12.79
C GLY A 129 5.41 -11.80 11.62
N LEU A 130 4.28 -12.47 11.75
CA LEU A 130 3.64 -13.23 10.66
C LEU A 130 3.31 -12.32 9.46
N LEU A 131 2.70 -11.17 9.68
CA LEU A 131 2.38 -10.19 8.62
C LEU A 131 3.65 -9.70 7.92
N THR A 132 4.72 -9.46 8.68
CA THR A 132 6.02 -9.06 8.12
C THR A 132 6.60 -10.15 7.21
N HIS A 133 6.56 -11.41 7.62
CA HIS A 133 7.04 -12.54 6.83
C HIS A 133 6.19 -12.77 5.58
N ILE A 134 4.86 -12.69 5.67
CA ILE A 134 3.96 -12.76 4.51
C ILE A 134 4.28 -11.65 3.51
N GLY A 135 4.43 -10.41 3.98
CA GLY A 135 4.81 -9.29 3.12
C GLY A 135 6.16 -9.50 2.42
N HIS A 136 7.16 -10.06 3.13
CA HIS A 136 8.44 -10.40 2.53
C HIS A 136 8.32 -11.49 1.47
N ALA A 137 7.58 -12.56 1.75
CA ALA A 137 7.35 -13.66 0.82
C ALA A 137 6.70 -13.16 -0.48
N TYR A 138 5.66 -12.33 -0.40
CA TYR A 138 5.02 -11.74 -1.57
C TYR A 138 5.95 -10.85 -2.38
N ARG A 139 6.75 -10.00 -1.75
CA ARG A 139 7.75 -9.18 -2.46
C ARG A 139 8.78 -10.04 -3.19
N THR A 140 9.22 -11.13 -2.59
CA THR A 140 10.16 -12.07 -3.22
C THR A 140 9.53 -12.76 -4.42
N ALA A 141 8.36 -13.36 -4.26
CA ALA A 141 7.63 -14.02 -5.35
C ALA A 141 7.33 -13.05 -6.51
N THR A 142 6.95 -11.81 -6.20
CA THR A 142 6.71 -10.78 -7.22
C THR A 142 7.97 -10.48 -8.04
N ARG A 143 9.13 -10.40 -7.41
CA ARG A 143 10.41 -10.20 -8.12
C ARG A 143 10.74 -11.36 -9.05
N GLU A 144 10.55 -12.60 -8.59
CA GLU A 144 10.76 -13.81 -9.39
C GLU A 144 9.86 -13.84 -10.62
N LEU A 145 8.56 -13.56 -10.45
CA LEU A 145 7.61 -13.49 -11.57
C LEU A 145 8.01 -12.46 -12.63
N ARG A 146 8.53 -11.30 -12.21
CA ARG A 146 8.98 -10.25 -13.13
C ARG A 146 10.24 -10.63 -13.89
N GLN A 147 11.20 -11.31 -13.23
CA GLN A 147 12.42 -11.78 -13.87
C GLN A 147 12.12 -12.87 -14.90
N ALA A 148 11.12 -13.74 -14.65
CA ALA A 148 10.71 -14.78 -15.58
C ALA A 148 9.98 -14.25 -16.83
N SER A 149 9.51 -12.99 -16.80
CA SER A 149 8.77 -12.32 -17.89
C SER A 149 9.64 -11.40 -18.76
N SER A 150 10.94 -11.31 -18.46
CA SER A 150 11.95 -10.51 -19.18
C SER A 150 12.83 -11.36 -20.05
#